data_cb4c6e5f3b0377c30aef7e460179a767
#
_entry.id   cb4c6e5f3b0377c30aef7e460179a767
#
_cell.length_a   1.000
_cell.length_b   1.000
_cell.length_c   1.000
_cell.angle_alpha   90.00
_cell.angle_beta   90.00
_cell.angle_gamma   90.00
#
_symmetry.space_group_name_H-M   'P 1'
#
loop_
_entity.id
_entity.type
_entity.pdbx_description
1 polymer ?
#
loop_
_entity_poly.entity_id
_entity_poly.type
_entity_poly.pdbx_seq_one_letter_code
_entity_poly.pdbx_strand_id
1 'polypeptide(L)'
;MEYLNPSGSIKARIAKYMIERAEKEGLLKAGDTIVEASSGNTGNAMSMVAAVKGYKMLVLMPTGLSQERVAISKAFGAEVKTIGDFHVNEALEECRRLGKEPGYFAPQQFDNEWNVNENSDWLGQEILKELPSKPQLVVGGVGTGGTVIGVGRAFKAVNAGCKTYALEPSESCTIACGEVQKHLIEGISDGFVPGIIERHKNEIDGFVHIHSHESIDEMRRIAKEYGIFVGPSSGAHLIAAKRLKQELNLETVVTFFCDEGEKYMKDY
;
A
#
# COMPACT_ATOMS: atom_id res chain seq x y z
N MET A 1 12.60 -3.14 -3.65
CA MET A 1 12.50 -4.32 -2.73
C MET A 1 11.92 -3.86 -1.39
N GLU A 2 10.66 -3.44 -1.39
CA GLU A 2 10.02 -2.78 -0.24
C GLU A 2 9.53 -3.76 0.85
N TYR A 3 9.51 -5.05 0.58
CA TYR A 3 9.25 -6.09 1.58
C TYR A 3 10.37 -6.20 2.64
N LEU A 4 11.55 -5.65 2.38
CA LEU A 4 12.69 -5.61 3.32
C LEU A 4 12.59 -4.49 4.35
N ASN A 5 11.60 -3.62 4.25
CA ASN A 5 11.37 -2.59 5.27
C ASN A 5 11.02 -3.23 6.63
N PRO A 6 11.33 -2.57 7.75
CA PRO A 6 10.80 -2.94 9.06
C PRO A 6 9.27 -3.10 8.98
N SER A 7 8.68 -4.05 9.68
CA SER A 7 7.30 -4.53 9.55
C SER A 7 7.00 -5.34 8.27
N GLY A 8 8.01 -5.63 7.45
CA GLY A 8 7.89 -6.49 6.27
C GLY A 8 7.00 -5.94 5.16
N SER A 9 6.95 -4.60 4.98
CA SER A 9 6.20 -4.01 3.87
C SER A 9 6.55 -2.56 3.55
N ILE A 10 6.18 -2.12 2.35
CA ILE A 10 6.26 -0.72 1.89
C ILE A 10 5.56 0.27 2.82
N LYS A 11 4.58 -0.20 3.61
CA LYS A 11 3.79 0.65 4.50
C LYS A 11 4.58 1.20 5.70
N ALA A 12 5.75 0.64 6.02
CA ALA A 12 6.64 1.20 7.04
C ALA A 12 7.01 2.66 6.74
N ARG A 13 7.15 3.00 5.46
CA ARG A 13 7.49 4.35 5.00
C ARG A 13 6.41 5.36 5.35
N ILE A 14 5.19 5.12 4.90
CA ILE A 14 4.07 6.05 5.17
C ILE A 14 3.71 6.09 6.66
N ALA A 15 3.82 4.97 7.38
CA ALA A 15 3.56 4.94 8.82
C ALA A 15 4.52 5.88 9.57
N LYS A 16 5.83 5.77 9.30
CA LYS A 16 6.83 6.66 9.89
C LYS A 16 6.57 8.12 9.52
N TYR A 17 6.41 8.39 8.23
CA TYR A 17 6.25 9.75 7.73
C TYR A 17 5.02 10.46 8.32
N MET A 18 3.87 9.79 8.31
CA MET A 18 2.61 10.38 8.78
C MET A 18 2.61 10.62 10.29
N ILE A 19 3.16 9.70 11.08
CA ILE A 19 3.25 9.84 12.53
C ILE A 19 4.23 10.96 12.89
N GLU A 20 5.42 11.01 12.30
CA GLU A 20 6.40 12.06 12.57
C GLU A 20 5.91 13.44 12.12
N ARG A 21 5.16 13.49 11.04
CA ARG A 21 4.57 14.74 10.58
C ARG A 21 3.45 15.21 11.50
N ALA A 22 2.61 14.31 11.99
CA ALA A 22 1.56 14.62 12.96
C ALA A 22 2.13 15.16 14.28
N GLU A 23 3.23 14.59 14.77
CA GLU A 23 3.97 15.11 15.93
C GLU A 23 4.46 16.54 15.67
N LYS A 24 5.12 16.75 14.53
CA LYS A 24 5.67 18.06 14.15
C LYS A 24 4.59 19.14 14.02
N GLU A 25 3.43 18.77 13.50
CA GLU A 25 2.30 19.69 13.34
C GLU A 25 1.44 19.81 14.62
N GLY A 26 1.77 19.10 15.70
CA GLY A 26 1.04 19.13 16.98
C GLY A 26 -0.32 18.46 16.96
N LEU A 27 -0.59 17.65 15.94
CA LEU A 27 -1.83 16.88 15.76
C LEU A 27 -1.83 15.58 16.56
N LEU A 28 -0.65 15.05 16.88
CA LEU A 28 -0.44 13.87 17.71
C LEU A 28 0.43 14.24 18.91
N LYS A 29 -0.07 13.97 20.11
CA LYS A 29 0.57 14.34 21.39
C LYS A 29 0.84 13.10 22.23
N ALA A 30 1.79 13.23 23.14
CA ALA A 30 2.08 12.18 24.12
C ALA A 30 0.82 11.76 24.89
N GLY A 31 0.55 10.46 24.93
CA GLY A 31 -0.62 9.88 25.55
C GLY A 31 -1.82 9.64 24.61
N ASP A 32 -1.80 10.24 23.42
CA ASP A 32 -2.84 10.00 22.42
C ASP A 32 -2.80 8.55 21.87
N THR A 33 -3.90 8.12 21.32
CA THR A 33 -4.05 6.84 20.62
C THR A 33 -4.10 7.06 19.12
N ILE A 34 -3.20 6.41 18.40
CA ILE A 34 -3.29 6.37 16.93
C ILE A 34 -4.35 5.34 16.56
N VAL A 35 -5.29 5.69 15.69
CA VAL A 35 -6.32 4.78 15.18
C VAL A 35 -6.26 4.73 13.66
N GLU A 36 -6.21 3.54 13.07
CA GLU A 36 -6.20 3.40 11.62
C GLU A 36 -7.03 2.19 11.16
N ALA A 37 -7.77 2.39 10.06
CA ALA A 37 -8.46 1.31 9.37
C ALA A 37 -7.51 0.63 8.37
N SER A 38 -7.31 -0.67 8.53
CA SER A 38 -6.35 -1.39 7.70
C SER A 38 -6.67 -2.87 7.58
N SER A 39 -6.56 -3.40 6.36
CA SER A 39 -6.58 -4.83 6.07
C SER A 39 -5.30 -5.59 6.46
N GLY A 40 -4.25 -4.89 6.96
CA GLY A 40 -3.04 -5.57 7.47
C GLY A 40 -1.77 -4.72 7.49
N ASN A 41 -1.09 -4.57 6.36
CA ASN A 41 0.26 -4.00 6.30
C ASN A 41 0.39 -2.59 6.93
N THR A 42 -0.57 -1.71 6.73
CA THR A 42 -0.53 -0.37 7.34
C THR A 42 -0.75 -0.46 8.85
N GLY A 43 -1.69 -1.30 9.31
CA GLY A 43 -1.89 -1.55 10.73
C GLY A 43 -0.62 -2.07 11.40
N ASN A 44 0.05 -3.05 10.80
CA ASN A 44 1.31 -3.59 11.30
C ASN A 44 2.41 -2.53 11.35
N ALA A 45 2.56 -1.74 10.30
CA ALA A 45 3.58 -0.70 10.21
C ALA A 45 3.35 0.43 11.23
N MET A 46 2.10 0.89 11.38
CA MET A 46 1.75 1.90 12.37
C MET A 46 1.89 1.37 13.80
N SER A 47 1.55 0.10 14.03
CA SER A 47 1.77 -0.54 15.34
C SER A 47 3.25 -0.57 15.72
N MET A 48 4.12 -0.91 14.76
CA MET A 48 5.57 -0.88 14.97
C MET A 48 6.07 0.52 15.31
N VAL A 49 5.69 1.54 14.53
CA VAL A 49 6.13 2.92 14.77
C VAL A 49 5.57 3.45 16.09
N ALA A 50 4.30 3.14 16.42
CA ALA A 50 3.67 3.51 17.68
C ALA A 50 4.41 2.89 18.87
N ALA A 51 4.79 1.62 18.80
CA ALA A 51 5.57 0.95 19.83
C ALA A 51 6.92 1.64 20.09
N VAL A 52 7.65 1.98 19.02
CA VAL A 52 8.95 2.67 19.11
C VAL A 52 8.82 4.06 19.73
N LYS A 53 7.72 4.77 19.42
CA LYS A 53 7.48 6.16 19.86
C LYS A 53 6.69 6.27 21.18
N GLY A 54 6.19 5.15 21.71
CA GLY A 54 5.44 5.11 22.98
C GLY A 54 3.98 5.54 22.87
N TYR A 55 3.39 5.45 21.68
CA TYR A 55 1.96 5.70 21.47
C TYR A 55 1.13 4.44 21.66
N LYS A 56 -0.12 4.61 22.05
CA LYS A 56 -1.13 3.57 21.95
C LYS A 56 -1.55 3.44 20.49
N MET A 57 -1.84 2.20 20.05
CA MET A 57 -2.32 1.95 18.69
C MET A 57 -3.59 1.09 18.72
N LEU A 58 -4.61 1.56 18.00
CA LEU A 58 -5.85 0.83 17.74
C LEU A 58 -5.96 0.57 16.23
N VAL A 59 -5.87 -0.69 15.85
CA VAL A 59 -6.10 -1.13 14.46
C VAL A 59 -7.55 -1.58 14.31
N LEU A 60 -8.29 -0.92 13.43
CA LEU A 60 -9.64 -1.33 13.03
C LEU A 60 -9.52 -2.18 11.76
N MET A 61 -9.85 -3.44 11.87
CA MET A 61 -9.62 -4.45 10.83
C MET A 61 -10.95 -5.09 10.40
N PRO A 62 -11.20 -5.26 9.08
CA PRO A 62 -12.34 -6.05 8.62
C PRO A 62 -12.27 -7.50 9.12
N THR A 63 -13.42 -8.15 9.24
CA THR A 63 -13.48 -9.58 9.59
C THR A 63 -13.00 -10.45 8.42
N GLY A 64 -12.55 -11.66 8.71
CA GLY A 64 -12.18 -12.65 7.68
C GLY A 64 -10.78 -12.54 7.09
N LEU A 65 -9.95 -11.63 7.62
CA LEU A 65 -8.54 -11.52 7.23
C LEU A 65 -7.63 -12.52 7.96
N SER A 66 -6.41 -12.69 7.45
CA SER A 66 -5.46 -13.66 7.99
C SER A 66 -5.09 -13.36 9.45
N GLN A 67 -4.96 -14.43 10.25
CA GLN A 67 -4.61 -14.32 11.67
C GLN A 67 -3.18 -13.80 11.88
N GLU A 68 -2.28 -14.03 10.92
CA GLU A 68 -0.90 -13.57 10.93
C GLU A 68 -0.83 -12.04 11.05
N ARG A 69 -1.65 -11.32 10.32
CA ARG A 69 -1.69 -9.84 10.37
C ARG A 69 -2.15 -9.30 11.71
N VAL A 70 -3.16 -9.95 12.29
CA VAL A 70 -3.64 -9.64 13.65
C VAL A 70 -2.53 -9.92 14.67
N ALA A 71 -1.85 -11.06 14.54
CA ALA A 71 -0.78 -11.45 15.45
C ALA A 71 0.40 -10.47 15.40
N ILE A 72 0.81 -10.01 14.22
CA ILE A 72 1.89 -9.03 14.07
C ILE A 72 1.54 -7.70 14.74
N SER A 73 0.35 -7.14 14.51
CA SER A 73 -0.07 -5.90 15.17
C SER A 73 -0.09 -6.04 16.69
N LYS A 74 -0.62 -7.16 17.20
CA LYS A 74 -0.64 -7.45 18.64
C LYS A 74 0.76 -7.64 19.22
N ALA A 75 1.68 -8.25 18.47
CA ALA A 75 3.08 -8.42 18.91
C ALA A 75 3.79 -7.07 19.11
N PHE A 76 3.41 -6.03 18.34
CA PHE A 76 3.86 -4.65 18.56
C PHE A 76 3.06 -3.91 19.64
N GLY A 77 2.15 -4.58 20.36
CA GLY A 77 1.38 -4.00 21.47
C GLY A 77 0.11 -3.24 21.04
N ALA A 78 -0.31 -3.34 19.80
CA ALA A 78 -1.55 -2.71 19.35
C ALA A 78 -2.79 -3.46 19.82
N GLU A 79 -3.85 -2.72 20.13
CA GLU A 79 -5.20 -3.25 20.19
C GLU A 79 -5.73 -3.45 18.77
N VAL A 80 -6.27 -4.63 18.48
CA VAL A 80 -6.90 -4.93 17.19
C VAL A 80 -8.38 -5.22 17.43
N LYS A 81 -9.24 -4.40 16.81
CA LYS A 81 -10.70 -4.54 16.85
C LYS A 81 -11.20 -4.88 15.46
N THR A 82 -11.88 -6.02 15.34
CA THR A 82 -12.53 -6.42 14.10
C THR A 82 -13.89 -5.76 13.97
N ILE A 83 -14.18 -5.17 12.81
CA ILE A 83 -15.41 -4.42 12.53
C ILE A 83 -15.91 -4.79 11.14
N GLY A 84 -17.23 -4.93 11.03
CA GLY A 84 -17.90 -5.16 9.76
C GLY A 84 -17.64 -6.53 9.16
N ASP A 85 -17.77 -6.60 7.85
CA ASP A 85 -17.52 -7.79 7.05
C ASP A 85 -16.12 -7.79 6.42
N PHE A 86 -15.97 -8.43 5.27
CA PHE A 86 -14.71 -8.51 4.53
C PHE A 86 -14.20 -7.15 4.00
N HIS A 87 -15.06 -6.16 3.83
CA HIS A 87 -14.71 -4.85 3.29
C HIS A 87 -14.29 -3.87 4.40
N VAL A 88 -13.36 -2.98 4.07
CA VAL A 88 -12.77 -2.03 5.03
C VAL A 88 -13.69 -0.84 5.35
N ASN A 89 -14.83 -0.68 4.66
CA ASN A 89 -15.69 0.50 4.73
C ASN A 89 -16.17 0.84 6.14
N GLU A 90 -16.72 -0.13 6.88
CA GLU A 90 -17.18 0.10 8.26
C GLU A 90 -16.03 0.45 9.22
N ALA A 91 -14.86 -0.18 9.01
CA ALA A 91 -13.66 0.17 9.76
C ALA A 91 -13.19 1.61 9.46
N LEU A 92 -13.31 2.07 8.19
CA LEU A 92 -13.01 3.45 7.81
C LEU A 92 -13.95 4.46 8.46
N GLU A 93 -15.25 4.17 8.50
CA GLU A 93 -16.24 5.04 9.15
C GLU A 93 -15.94 5.18 10.64
N GLU A 94 -15.68 4.08 11.32
CA GLU A 94 -15.33 4.10 12.74
C GLU A 94 -13.98 4.80 12.99
N CYS A 95 -12.99 4.59 12.11
CA CYS A 95 -11.72 5.30 12.18
C CYS A 95 -11.91 6.82 12.08
N ARG A 96 -12.71 7.28 11.11
CA ARG A 96 -13.04 8.70 10.94
C ARG A 96 -13.82 9.26 12.13
N ARG A 97 -14.70 8.47 12.72
CA ARG A 97 -15.45 8.84 13.92
C ARG A 97 -14.52 9.03 15.12
N LEU A 98 -13.70 8.02 15.42
CA LEU A 98 -12.75 8.07 16.54
C LEU A 98 -11.70 9.16 16.36
N GLY A 99 -11.21 9.40 15.14
CA GLY A 99 -10.25 10.46 14.87
C GLY A 99 -10.74 11.89 15.15
N LYS A 100 -12.05 12.07 15.42
CA LYS A 100 -12.64 13.35 15.87
C LYS A 100 -12.73 13.47 17.39
N GLU A 101 -12.52 12.37 18.13
CA GLU A 101 -12.58 12.35 19.58
C GLU A 101 -11.27 12.85 20.18
N PRO A 102 -11.31 13.60 21.30
CA PRO A 102 -10.10 14.01 22.00
C PRO A 102 -9.22 12.83 22.40
N GLY A 103 -7.92 12.95 22.22
CA GLY A 103 -6.94 11.91 22.53
C GLY A 103 -6.79 10.83 21.47
N TYR A 104 -7.38 11.01 20.28
CA TYR A 104 -7.18 10.15 19.12
C TYR A 104 -6.59 10.92 17.96
N PHE A 105 -5.73 10.23 17.21
CA PHE A 105 -5.22 10.69 15.92
C PHE A 105 -5.46 9.61 14.86
N ALA A 106 -6.17 9.95 13.79
CA ALA A 106 -6.42 9.07 12.66
C ALA A 106 -5.60 9.54 11.44
N PRO A 107 -4.55 8.80 11.05
CA PRO A 107 -3.74 9.11 9.85
C PRO A 107 -4.55 9.11 8.55
N GLN A 108 -5.57 8.26 8.42
CA GLN A 108 -6.47 8.16 7.27
C GLN A 108 -5.71 7.90 5.96
N GLN A 109 -5.03 6.76 5.87
CA GLN A 109 -4.13 6.42 4.76
C GLN A 109 -4.75 6.55 3.36
N PHE A 110 -6.06 6.40 3.21
CA PHE A 110 -6.75 6.43 1.91
C PHE A 110 -7.07 7.86 1.42
N ASP A 111 -7.02 8.84 2.33
CA ASP A 111 -7.41 10.22 2.05
C ASP A 111 -6.28 11.23 2.26
N ASN A 112 -5.29 10.92 3.09
CA ASN A 112 -4.27 11.86 3.50
C ASN A 112 -3.17 12.01 2.45
N GLU A 113 -2.98 13.26 1.98
CA GLU A 113 -1.93 13.62 1.01
C GLU A 113 -0.50 13.33 1.50
N TRP A 114 -0.28 13.19 2.80
CA TRP A 114 1.02 12.80 3.33
C TRP A 114 1.48 11.43 2.82
N ASN A 115 0.54 10.55 2.49
CA ASN A 115 0.85 9.29 1.83
C ASN A 115 1.46 9.52 0.43
N VAL A 116 0.91 10.43 -0.34
CA VAL A 116 1.46 10.81 -1.65
C VAL A 116 2.81 11.52 -1.49
N ASN A 117 2.89 12.44 -0.52
CA ASN A 117 4.11 13.23 -0.29
C ASN A 117 5.30 12.35 0.12
N GLU A 118 5.09 11.37 1.02
CA GLU A 118 6.15 10.41 1.36
C GLU A 118 6.70 9.74 0.11
N ASN A 119 5.79 9.18 -0.70
CA ASN A 119 6.18 8.44 -1.89
C ASN A 119 6.82 9.32 -2.98
N SER A 120 6.47 10.60 -3.06
CA SER A 120 7.10 11.55 -3.97
C SER A 120 8.47 12.02 -3.47
N ASP A 121 8.52 12.43 -2.19
CA ASP A 121 9.65 13.17 -1.66
C ASP A 121 10.75 12.25 -1.10
N TRP A 122 10.39 11.02 -0.71
CA TRP A 122 11.32 10.03 -0.16
C TRP A 122 11.48 8.82 -1.07
N LEU A 123 10.49 7.93 -1.17
CA LEU A 123 10.62 6.70 -1.97
C LEU A 123 11.00 6.98 -3.42
N GLY A 124 10.30 7.91 -4.07
CA GLY A 124 10.56 8.28 -5.46
C GLY A 124 11.97 8.85 -5.66
N GLN A 125 12.45 9.66 -4.71
CA GLN A 125 13.80 10.22 -4.77
C GLN A 125 14.89 9.18 -4.49
N GLU A 126 14.64 8.22 -3.59
CA GLU A 126 15.55 7.09 -3.38
C GLU A 126 15.70 6.26 -4.65
N ILE A 127 14.57 5.89 -5.28
CA ILE A 127 14.58 5.13 -6.53
C ILE A 127 15.35 5.88 -7.62
N LEU A 128 15.12 7.19 -7.79
CA LEU A 128 15.81 8.01 -8.79
C LEU A 128 17.33 8.04 -8.60
N LYS A 129 17.82 7.96 -7.37
CA LYS A 129 19.26 7.90 -7.08
C LYS A 129 19.88 6.55 -7.44
N GLU A 130 19.11 5.47 -7.38
CA GLU A 130 19.58 4.10 -7.63
C GLU A 130 19.44 3.69 -9.11
N LEU A 131 18.54 4.34 -9.87
CA LEU A 131 18.32 4.00 -11.27
C LEU A 131 19.49 4.39 -12.15
N PRO A 132 19.92 3.47 -13.04
CA PRO A 132 21.00 3.76 -14.00
C PRO A 132 20.58 4.69 -15.13
N SER A 133 19.27 4.87 -15.35
CA SER A 133 18.68 5.69 -16.40
C SER A 133 17.36 6.32 -15.95
N LYS A 134 16.88 7.33 -16.68
CA LYS A 134 15.59 7.96 -16.36
C LYS A 134 14.45 6.96 -16.49
N PRO A 135 13.56 6.89 -15.52
CA PRO A 135 12.39 6.00 -15.58
C PRO A 135 11.44 6.44 -16.72
N GLN A 136 10.89 5.47 -17.42
CA GLN A 136 9.92 5.69 -18.50
C GLN A 136 8.50 5.31 -18.09
N LEU A 137 8.37 4.43 -17.08
CA LEU A 137 7.09 4.02 -16.53
C LEU A 137 7.25 3.57 -15.08
N VAL A 138 6.27 3.91 -14.27
CA VAL A 138 6.01 3.25 -12.98
C VAL A 138 4.66 2.54 -13.07
N VAL A 139 4.62 1.30 -12.57
CA VAL A 139 3.38 0.54 -12.42
C VAL A 139 3.28 -0.01 -11.01
N GLY A 140 2.12 0.14 -10.40
CA GLY A 140 1.87 -0.34 -9.05
C GLY A 140 0.40 -0.61 -8.77
N GLY A 141 0.13 -1.57 -7.91
CA GLY A 141 -1.19 -1.91 -7.43
C GLY A 141 -1.80 -0.79 -6.59
N VAL A 142 -3.07 -0.53 -6.78
CA VAL A 142 -3.78 0.52 -6.05
C VAL A 142 -4.52 -0.07 -4.84
N GLY A 143 -3.90 0.06 -3.66
CA GLY A 143 -4.62 -0.01 -2.39
C GLY A 143 -5.09 1.40 -2.02
N THR A 144 -4.19 2.25 -1.55
CA THR A 144 -4.50 3.67 -1.25
C THR A 144 -4.29 4.61 -2.45
N GLY A 145 -3.47 4.22 -3.41
CA GLY A 145 -3.04 5.05 -4.53
C GLY A 145 -1.80 5.91 -4.25
N GLY A 146 -1.42 6.09 -2.98
CA GLY A 146 -0.33 7.00 -2.60
C GLY A 146 1.00 6.68 -3.28
N THR A 147 1.37 5.40 -3.37
CA THR A 147 2.64 4.97 -3.97
C THR A 147 2.70 5.25 -5.46
N VAL A 148 1.70 4.83 -6.22
CA VAL A 148 1.72 4.99 -7.68
C VAL A 148 1.66 6.47 -8.09
N ILE A 149 0.86 7.28 -7.40
CA ILE A 149 0.76 8.72 -7.62
C ILE A 149 2.05 9.43 -7.20
N GLY A 150 2.52 9.18 -5.97
CA GLY A 150 3.70 9.86 -5.43
C GLY A 150 4.97 9.57 -6.23
N VAL A 151 5.26 8.30 -6.49
CA VAL A 151 6.43 7.92 -7.30
C VAL A 151 6.27 8.41 -8.74
N GLY A 152 5.06 8.36 -9.31
CA GLY A 152 4.77 8.91 -10.63
C GLY A 152 5.11 10.40 -10.72
N ARG A 153 4.76 11.20 -9.70
CA ARG A 153 5.14 12.63 -9.62
C ARG A 153 6.64 12.84 -9.61
N ALA A 154 7.36 12.08 -8.75
CA ALA A 154 8.82 12.16 -8.69
C ALA A 154 9.47 11.85 -10.04
N PHE A 155 8.95 10.85 -10.76
CA PHE A 155 9.47 10.44 -12.05
C PHE A 155 9.14 11.43 -13.17
N LYS A 156 7.92 11.95 -13.21
CA LYS A 156 7.50 12.99 -14.17
C LYS A 156 8.29 14.28 -13.99
N ALA A 157 8.78 14.58 -12.78
CA ALA A 157 9.62 15.75 -12.53
C ALA A 157 11.00 15.66 -13.25
N VAL A 158 11.55 14.46 -13.44
CA VAL A 158 12.85 14.24 -14.13
C VAL A 158 12.69 13.76 -15.57
N ASN A 159 11.53 13.23 -15.92
CA ASN A 159 11.15 12.80 -17.26
C ASN A 159 9.65 13.02 -17.47
N ALA A 160 9.28 14.15 -18.07
CA ALA A 160 7.88 14.51 -18.31
C ALA A 160 7.12 13.47 -19.16
N GLY A 161 7.82 12.66 -19.95
CA GLY A 161 7.24 11.56 -20.72
C GLY A 161 7.05 10.26 -19.93
N CYS A 162 7.46 10.21 -18.65
CA CYS A 162 7.27 9.03 -17.81
C CYS A 162 5.78 8.78 -17.58
N LYS A 163 5.36 7.52 -17.76
CA LYS A 163 3.96 7.11 -17.58
C LYS A 163 3.73 6.51 -16.20
N THR A 164 2.53 6.73 -15.69
CA THR A 164 2.05 6.18 -14.41
C THR A 164 0.90 5.23 -14.68
N TYR A 165 1.07 3.94 -14.40
CA TYR A 165 0.05 2.92 -14.59
C TYR A 165 -0.43 2.36 -13.26
N ALA A 166 -1.75 2.30 -13.10
CA ALA A 166 -2.41 1.67 -11.98
C ALA A 166 -2.69 0.20 -12.30
N LEU A 167 -2.36 -0.70 -11.36
CA LEU A 167 -2.67 -2.10 -11.46
C LEU A 167 -3.86 -2.43 -10.57
N GLU A 168 -4.83 -3.15 -11.11
CA GLU A 168 -5.99 -3.71 -10.43
C GLU A 168 -6.14 -5.21 -10.72
N PRO A 169 -6.81 -5.98 -9.84
CA PRO A 169 -7.20 -7.35 -10.17
C PRO A 169 -8.18 -7.37 -11.34
N SER A 170 -8.05 -8.33 -12.25
CA SER A 170 -9.00 -8.49 -13.37
C SER A 170 -10.41 -8.79 -12.89
N GLU A 171 -10.55 -9.43 -11.72
CA GLU A 171 -11.82 -9.76 -11.10
C GLU A 171 -12.50 -8.56 -10.40
N SER A 172 -11.72 -7.52 -10.07
CA SER A 172 -12.18 -6.38 -9.28
C SER A 172 -11.52 -5.08 -9.74
N CYS A 173 -11.86 -4.64 -10.96
CA CYS A 173 -11.35 -3.40 -11.53
C CYS A 173 -12.19 -2.21 -11.03
N THR A 174 -12.10 -1.92 -9.75
CA THR A 174 -12.93 -0.94 -9.04
C THR A 174 -12.79 0.48 -9.60
N ILE A 175 -11.57 0.90 -9.93
CA ILE A 175 -11.27 2.28 -10.37
C ILE A 175 -11.51 2.44 -11.88
N ALA A 176 -11.09 1.47 -12.68
CA ALA A 176 -11.19 1.52 -14.12
C ALA A 176 -12.61 1.18 -14.61
N CYS A 177 -13.24 0.15 -14.03
CA CYS A 177 -14.50 -0.43 -14.52
C CYS A 177 -15.70 -0.21 -13.59
N GLY A 178 -15.49 0.16 -12.34
CA GLY A 178 -16.55 0.23 -11.32
C GLY A 178 -16.99 -1.13 -10.77
N GLU A 179 -16.23 -2.19 -11.05
CA GLU A 179 -16.57 -3.55 -10.64
C GLU A 179 -15.90 -3.91 -9.33
N VAL A 180 -16.69 -4.42 -8.36
CA VAL A 180 -16.23 -4.85 -7.06
C VAL A 180 -16.56 -6.32 -6.87
N GLN A 181 -15.55 -7.18 -6.86
CA GLN A 181 -15.68 -8.62 -6.64
C GLN A 181 -14.55 -9.15 -5.76
N LYS A 182 -14.70 -10.38 -5.28
CA LYS A 182 -13.64 -11.04 -4.52
C LYS A 182 -12.46 -11.39 -5.43
N HIS A 183 -11.26 -11.12 -4.96
CA HIS A 183 -10.00 -11.48 -5.60
C HIS A 183 -9.00 -11.95 -4.53
N LEU A 184 -7.84 -12.49 -4.96
CA LEU A 184 -6.83 -13.05 -4.07
C LEU A 184 -5.54 -12.20 -4.00
N ILE A 185 -5.51 -11.03 -4.64
CA ILE A 185 -4.36 -10.12 -4.60
C ILE A 185 -4.56 -9.17 -3.42
N GLU A 186 -4.29 -9.65 -2.22
CA GLU A 186 -4.49 -8.87 -1.00
C GLU A 186 -3.58 -7.61 -0.98
N GLY A 187 -4.10 -6.51 -0.41
CA GLY A 187 -3.40 -5.23 -0.27
C GLY A 187 -3.64 -4.22 -1.39
N ILE A 188 -4.45 -4.59 -2.39
CA ILE A 188 -4.92 -3.69 -3.45
C ILE A 188 -6.42 -3.92 -3.67
N SER A 189 -7.10 -2.93 -4.24
CA SER A 189 -8.53 -3.01 -4.63
C SER A 189 -9.45 -3.41 -3.47
N ASP A 190 -9.46 -2.62 -2.41
CA ASP A 190 -10.22 -2.87 -1.17
C ASP A 190 -11.76 -2.68 -1.31
N GLY A 191 -12.28 -2.64 -2.54
CA GLY A 191 -13.72 -2.59 -2.84
C GLY A 191 -14.32 -1.18 -2.91
N PHE A 192 -13.50 -0.14 -2.90
CA PHE A 192 -13.92 1.27 -3.06
C PHE A 192 -12.84 2.09 -3.76
N VAL A 193 -13.17 3.27 -4.25
CA VAL A 193 -12.20 4.22 -4.81
C VAL A 193 -11.64 5.08 -3.68
N PRO A 194 -10.32 5.01 -3.39
CA PRO A 194 -9.69 5.86 -2.37
C PRO A 194 -9.79 7.35 -2.70
N GLY A 195 -9.94 8.21 -1.69
CA GLY A 195 -9.99 9.66 -1.89
C GLY A 195 -8.74 10.24 -2.56
N ILE A 196 -7.56 9.63 -2.33
CA ILE A 196 -6.34 9.97 -3.07
C ILE A 196 -6.55 9.76 -4.58
N ILE A 197 -7.12 8.63 -4.98
CA ILE A 197 -7.39 8.33 -6.40
C ILE A 197 -8.46 9.25 -6.98
N GLU A 198 -9.53 9.52 -6.24
CA GLU A 198 -10.57 10.45 -6.71
C GLU A 198 -9.99 11.83 -7.07
N ARG A 199 -9.06 12.33 -6.25
CA ARG A 199 -8.43 13.62 -6.48
C ARG A 199 -7.36 13.61 -7.58
N HIS A 200 -6.69 12.48 -7.80
CA HIS A 200 -5.49 12.38 -8.64
C HIS A 200 -5.63 11.39 -9.80
N LYS A 201 -6.84 10.96 -10.13
CA LYS A 201 -7.09 10.00 -11.23
C LYS A 201 -6.52 10.48 -12.56
N ASN A 202 -6.50 11.78 -12.79
CA ASN A 202 -5.94 12.41 -13.98
C ASN A 202 -4.41 12.30 -14.10
N GLU A 203 -3.72 11.89 -13.05
CA GLU A 203 -2.27 11.63 -13.05
C GLU A 203 -1.93 10.19 -13.47
N ILE A 204 -2.95 9.32 -13.59
CA ILE A 204 -2.83 7.94 -14.05
C ILE A 204 -2.97 7.92 -15.58
N ASP A 205 -1.92 7.48 -16.27
CA ASP A 205 -1.87 7.42 -17.74
C ASP A 205 -2.53 6.15 -18.30
N GLY A 206 -2.73 5.13 -17.48
CA GLY A 206 -3.39 3.88 -17.91
C GLY A 206 -3.59 2.87 -16.80
N PHE A 207 -4.34 1.83 -17.10
CA PHE A 207 -4.64 0.73 -16.20
C PHE A 207 -4.14 -0.58 -16.77
N VAL A 208 -3.72 -1.49 -15.91
CA VAL A 208 -3.38 -2.86 -16.25
C VAL A 208 -4.06 -3.81 -15.27
N HIS A 209 -4.67 -4.87 -15.80
CA HIS A 209 -5.41 -5.84 -15.00
C HIS A 209 -4.69 -7.18 -15.00
N ILE A 210 -4.52 -7.77 -13.82
CA ILE A 210 -3.86 -9.06 -13.63
C ILE A 210 -4.81 -9.98 -12.86
N HIS A 211 -4.94 -11.21 -13.33
CA HIS A 211 -5.78 -12.21 -12.69
C HIS A 211 -5.13 -12.75 -11.41
N SER A 212 -5.93 -13.00 -10.38
CA SER A 212 -5.44 -13.48 -9.07
C SER A 212 -4.57 -14.73 -9.17
N HIS A 213 -4.99 -15.72 -9.97
CA HIS A 213 -4.22 -16.96 -10.13
C HIS A 213 -2.87 -16.73 -10.81
N GLU A 214 -2.82 -15.89 -11.85
CA GLU A 214 -1.54 -15.53 -12.50
C GLU A 214 -0.59 -14.86 -11.49
N SER A 215 -1.14 -14.00 -10.64
CA SER A 215 -0.39 -13.30 -9.59
C SER A 215 0.23 -14.27 -8.57
N ILE A 216 -0.56 -15.25 -8.09
CA ILE A 216 -0.10 -16.26 -7.14
C ILE A 216 0.94 -17.19 -7.77
N ASP A 217 0.72 -17.62 -9.01
CA ASP A 217 1.68 -18.48 -9.71
C ASP A 217 3.02 -17.76 -9.94
N GLU A 218 2.99 -16.47 -10.31
CA GLU A 218 4.22 -15.68 -10.46
C GLU A 218 4.90 -15.44 -9.10
N MET A 219 4.15 -15.21 -8.02
CA MET A 219 4.67 -15.13 -6.66
C MET A 219 5.46 -16.40 -6.29
N ARG A 220 4.87 -17.57 -6.50
CA ARG A 220 5.51 -18.88 -6.27
C ARG A 220 6.75 -19.07 -7.14
N ARG A 221 6.69 -18.65 -8.42
CA ARG A 221 7.81 -18.70 -9.35
C ARG A 221 8.97 -17.81 -8.87
N ILE A 222 8.68 -16.58 -8.41
CA ILE A 222 9.67 -15.66 -7.86
C ILE A 222 10.41 -16.31 -6.68
N ALA A 223 9.68 -16.93 -5.76
CA ALA A 223 10.28 -17.62 -4.62
C ALA A 223 11.16 -18.79 -5.05
N LYS A 224 10.65 -19.64 -5.96
CA LYS A 224 11.34 -20.86 -6.40
C LYS A 224 12.61 -20.59 -7.25
N GLU A 225 12.53 -19.60 -8.15
CA GLU A 225 13.60 -19.35 -9.12
C GLU A 225 14.62 -18.31 -8.65
N TYR A 226 14.18 -17.34 -7.83
CA TYR A 226 15.02 -16.21 -7.41
C TYR A 226 15.28 -16.17 -5.90
N GLY A 227 14.65 -17.03 -5.11
CA GLY A 227 14.78 -17.01 -3.65
C GLY A 227 14.20 -15.75 -3.00
N ILE A 228 13.26 -15.08 -3.67
CA ILE A 228 12.64 -13.86 -3.20
C ILE A 228 11.23 -14.20 -2.70
N PHE A 229 11.02 -14.07 -1.38
CA PHE A 229 9.80 -14.50 -0.71
C PHE A 229 8.88 -13.31 -0.45
N VAL A 230 7.83 -13.16 -1.27
CA VAL A 230 6.97 -11.95 -1.34
C VAL A 230 5.48 -12.30 -1.45
N GLY A 231 4.61 -11.34 -1.19
CA GLY A 231 3.16 -11.53 -1.30
C GLY A 231 2.62 -11.52 -2.74
N PRO A 232 1.33 -11.90 -2.91
CA PRO A 232 0.67 -11.98 -4.22
C PRO A 232 0.75 -10.69 -5.04
N SER A 233 0.57 -9.52 -4.42
CA SER A 233 0.66 -8.24 -5.14
C SER A 233 1.99 -8.06 -5.86
N SER A 234 3.09 -8.59 -5.31
CA SER A 234 4.41 -8.54 -5.95
C SER A 234 4.48 -9.39 -7.22
N GLY A 235 3.78 -10.53 -7.25
CA GLY A 235 3.60 -11.34 -8.47
C GLY A 235 2.87 -10.56 -9.56
N ALA A 236 1.73 -9.95 -9.21
CA ALA A 236 0.97 -9.09 -10.11
C ALA A 236 1.81 -7.93 -10.66
N HIS A 237 2.58 -7.27 -9.79
CA HIS A 237 3.46 -6.17 -10.16
C HIS A 237 4.52 -6.59 -11.19
N LEU A 238 5.14 -7.75 -11.00
CA LEU A 238 6.17 -8.24 -11.94
C LEU A 238 5.56 -8.59 -13.30
N ILE A 239 4.39 -9.23 -13.34
CA ILE A 239 3.67 -9.52 -14.59
C ILE A 239 3.33 -8.21 -15.31
N ALA A 240 2.72 -7.26 -14.59
CA ALA A 240 2.32 -5.97 -15.15
C ALA A 240 3.52 -5.20 -15.74
N ALA A 241 4.63 -5.15 -14.98
CA ALA A 241 5.85 -4.47 -15.43
C ALA A 241 6.43 -5.11 -16.70
N LYS A 242 6.49 -6.44 -16.77
CA LYS A 242 6.97 -7.17 -17.96
C LYS A 242 6.08 -6.94 -19.18
N ARG A 243 4.75 -7.05 -18.99
CA ARG A 243 3.74 -6.83 -20.03
C ARG A 243 3.84 -5.41 -20.59
N LEU A 244 3.78 -4.39 -19.75
CA LEU A 244 3.86 -2.99 -20.18
C LEU A 244 5.21 -2.63 -20.79
N LYS A 245 6.33 -3.20 -20.28
CA LYS A 245 7.66 -3.01 -20.88
C LYS A 245 7.67 -3.47 -22.34
N GLN A 246 7.10 -4.63 -22.62
CA GLN A 246 7.04 -5.20 -23.95
C GLN A 246 6.07 -4.45 -24.87
N GLU A 247 4.83 -4.21 -24.40
CA GLU A 247 3.78 -3.57 -25.19
C GLU A 247 4.13 -2.13 -25.60
N LEU A 248 4.78 -1.39 -24.70
CA LEU A 248 5.15 0.00 -24.90
C LEU A 248 6.59 0.17 -25.40
N ASN A 249 7.32 -0.93 -25.61
CA ASN A 249 8.72 -0.95 -26.04
C ASN A 249 9.62 -0.04 -25.18
N LEU A 250 9.56 -0.24 -23.84
CA LEU A 250 10.28 0.59 -22.86
C LEU A 250 11.57 -0.10 -22.40
N GLU A 251 12.59 0.71 -22.06
CA GLU A 251 13.86 0.21 -21.50
C GLU A 251 13.79 0.12 -19.97
N THR A 252 13.27 1.17 -19.31
CA THR A 252 13.25 1.31 -17.86
C THR A 252 11.85 1.41 -17.31
N VAL A 253 11.40 0.36 -16.62
CA VAL A 253 10.11 0.26 -15.93
C VAL A 253 10.37 -0.01 -14.46
N VAL A 254 9.69 0.72 -13.60
CA VAL A 254 9.77 0.56 -12.14
C VAL A 254 8.50 -0.05 -11.60
N THR A 255 8.65 -1.03 -10.71
CA THR A 255 7.57 -1.63 -9.95
C THR A 255 8.05 -2.04 -8.55
N PHE A 256 7.18 -2.57 -7.71
CA PHE A 256 7.44 -2.79 -6.30
C PHE A 256 7.24 -4.25 -5.90
N PHE A 257 8.13 -4.78 -5.08
CA PHE A 257 7.86 -5.95 -4.25
C PHE A 257 7.46 -5.44 -2.87
N CYS A 258 6.13 -5.46 -2.62
CA CYS A 258 5.50 -4.64 -1.61
C CYS A 258 5.60 -5.17 -0.19
N ASP A 259 5.49 -6.49 -0.01
CA ASP A 259 5.47 -7.13 1.29
C ASP A 259 6.02 -8.55 1.26
N GLU A 260 6.33 -9.06 2.45
CA GLU A 260 6.95 -10.37 2.67
C GLU A 260 5.95 -11.53 2.53
N GLY A 261 6.45 -12.69 2.06
CA GLY A 261 5.67 -13.89 1.79
C GLY A 261 5.15 -14.59 3.05
N GLU A 262 5.75 -14.36 4.21
CA GLU A 262 5.36 -14.96 5.50
C GLU A 262 3.91 -14.66 5.88
N LYS A 263 3.35 -13.58 5.39
CA LYS A 263 1.94 -13.19 5.60
C LYS A 263 0.95 -14.01 4.77
N TYR A 264 1.45 -14.83 3.85
CA TYR A 264 0.67 -15.53 2.81
C TYR A 264 1.00 -17.03 2.72
N MET A 265 1.45 -17.64 3.82
CA MET A 265 1.87 -19.05 3.84
C MET A 265 0.80 -20.02 3.32
N LYS A 266 -0.47 -19.67 3.45
CA LYS A 266 -1.60 -20.45 2.90
C LYS A 266 -1.64 -20.50 1.37
N ASP A 267 -0.98 -19.52 0.70
CA ASP A 267 -1.00 -19.37 -0.76
C ASP A 267 0.27 -19.95 -1.42
N TYR A 268 1.24 -20.39 -0.62
CA TYR A 268 2.44 -21.10 -1.05
C TYR A 268 2.25 -22.61 -1.02
#